data_ac2cf08c0fec724e82f3af48c5027426
#
_entry.id   ac2cf08c0fec724e82f3af48c5027426
#
_cell.length_a   1.000
_cell.length_b   1.000
_cell.length_c   1.000
_cell.angle_alpha   90.00
_cell.angle_beta   90.00
_cell.angle_gamma   90.00
#
_symmetry.space_group_name_H-M   'P 1'
#
loop_
_entity.id
_entity.type
_entity.pdbx_description
1 polymer ?
#
loop_
_entity_poly.entity_id
_entity_poly.type
_entity_poly.pdbx_seq_one_letter_code
_entity_poly.pdbx_strand_id
1 'polypeptide(L)'
;MSDEPDAALPPLRFNNERKIRSQMRRRGWTEEQVREALRTEPIPWQGKLGPALRYTHPTTGKTVVVDATTGEIFHVGGEGFRYDH
;
A
#
# COMPACT_ATOMS: atom_id res chain seq x y z
N MET A 1 22.30 10.72 -12.97
CA MET A 1 21.74 10.62 -12.86
C MET A 1 20.88 10.59 -12.74
N SER A 2 20.57 10.64 -12.73
CA SER A 2 19.74 10.65 -12.54
C SER A 2 19.11 10.48 -12.45
N ASP A 3 18.93 10.40 -12.66
CA ASP A 3 18.22 10.43 -12.45
C ASP A 3 17.13 10.54 -11.84
N GLU A 4 16.74 10.58 -11.98
CA GLU A 4 15.50 10.95 -11.44
C GLU A 4 14.55 9.83 -11.37
N PRO A 5 14.74 8.89 -10.44
CA PRO A 5 13.90 7.70 -10.30
C PRO A 5 12.44 8.03 -10.06
N ASP A 6 12.15 9.09 -9.31
CA ASP A 6 10.76 9.42 -9.02
C ASP A 6 10.01 9.83 -10.26
N ALA A 7 10.67 10.51 -11.16
CA ALA A 7 10.03 10.92 -12.39
C ALA A 7 9.72 9.73 -13.29
N ALA A 8 10.48 8.65 -13.15
CA ALA A 8 10.28 7.46 -13.95
C ALA A 8 9.26 6.50 -13.36
N LEU A 9 8.87 6.69 -12.10
CA LEU A 9 7.94 5.78 -11.46
C LEU A 9 6.51 6.20 -11.73
N PRO A 10 5.61 5.23 -11.93
CA PRO A 10 4.20 5.58 -12.07
C PRO A 10 3.65 6.12 -10.76
N PRO A 11 2.65 7.00 -10.81
CA PRO A 11 2.06 7.49 -9.58
C PRO A 11 1.35 6.36 -8.84
N LEU A 12 1.26 6.50 -7.53
CA LEU A 12 0.48 5.58 -6.72
C LEU A 12 -0.99 5.76 -7.05
N ARG A 13 -1.73 4.67 -7.06
CA ARG A 13 -3.15 4.70 -7.39
C ARG A 13 -3.94 4.32 -6.16
N PHE A 14 -4.93 5.14 -5.83
CA PHE A 14 -5.77 4.92 -4.64
C PHE A 14 -7.22 4.84 -5.07
N ASN A 15 -7.98 3.94 -4.45
CA ASN A 15 -9.40 3.88 -4.75
C ASN A 15 -10.14 5.08 -4.16
N ASN A 16 -9.64 5.62 -3.06
CA ASN A 16 -10.18 6.83 -2.45
C ASN A 16 -9.00 7.59 -1.88
N GLU A 17 -8.46 8.49 -2.69
CA GLU A 17 -7.19 9.13 -2.35
C GLU A 17 -7.27 9.91 -1.04
N ARG A 18 -8.36 10.64 -0.82
CA ARG A 18 -8.49 11.45 0.38
C ARG A 18 -8.46 10.56 1.64
N LYS A 19 -9.20 9.46 1.59
CA LYS A 19 -9.26 8.54 2.73
C LYS A 19 -7.90 7.91 3.00
N ILE A 20 -7.25 7.44 1.94
CA ILE A 20 -5.98 6.76 2.10
C ILE A 20 -4.89 7.71 2.56
N ARG A 21 -4.87 8.94 2.03
CA ARG A 21 -3.87 9.89 2.46
C ARG A 21 -4.07 10.29 3.92
N SER A 22 -5.32 10.34 4.38
CA SER A 22 -5.61 10.56 5.78
C SER A 22 -5.07 9.42 6.64
N GLN A 23 -5.27 8.17 6.18
CA GLN A 23 -4.73 7.01 6.89
C GLN A 23 -3.22 7.06 6.93
N MET A 24 -2.59 7.45 5.83
CA MET A 24 -1.14 7.54 5.77
C MET A 24 -0.61 8.53 6.81
N ARG A 25 -1.25 9.70 6.91
CA ARG A 25 -0.80 10.69 7.90
C ARG A 25 -0.96 10.19 9.33
N ARG A 26 -2.09 9.56 9.61
CA ARG A 26 -2.36 9.09 10.97
C ARG A 26 -1.48 7.91 11.36
N ARG A 27 -1.07 7.11 10.39
CA ARG A 27 -0.35 5.87 10.65
C ARG A 27 1.12 5.94 10.27
N GLY A 28 1.58 7.15 9.92
CA GLY A 28 3.01 7.38 9.70
C GLY A 28 3.55 6.83 8.40
N TRP A 29 2.75 6.83 7.34
CA TRP A 29 3.20 6.38 6.04
C TRP A 29 3.64 7.55 5.17
N THR A 30 4.71 7.34 4.41
CA THR A 30 5.10 8.24 3.33
C THR A 30 4.90 7.51 2.03
N GLU A 31 4.87 8.26 0.92
CA GLU A 31 4.75 7.62 -0.40
C GLU A 31 5.92 6.69 -0.66
N GLU A 32 7.11 7.09 -0.21
CA GLU A 32 8.27 6.25 -0.40
C GLU A 32 8.11 4.91 0.33
N GLN A 33 7.58 4.96 1.55
CA GLN A 33 7.36 3.74 2.31
C GLN A 33 6.31 2.86 1.65
N VAL A 34 5.27 3.45 1.09
CA VAL A 34 4.28 2.67 0.35
C VAL A 34 4.94 1.98 -0.83
N ARG A 35 5.78 2.69 -1.58
CA ARG A 35 6.47 2.08 -2.71
C ARG A 35 7.41 0.97 -2.27
N GLU A 36 8.07 1.14 -1.13
CA GLU A 36 8.93 0.10 -0.59
C GLU A 36 8.13 -1.15 -0.23
N ALA A 37 6.96 -0.95 0.37
CA ALA A 37 6.11 -2.10 0.70
C ALA A 37 5.67 -2.83 -0.56
N LEU A 38 5.34 -2.10 -1.60
CA LEU A 38 4.86 -2.69 -2.85
C LEU A 38 5.93 -3.46 -3.60
N ARG A 39 7.20 -3.36 -3.17
CA ARG A 39 8.27 -4.14 -3.76
C ARG A 39 8.43 -5.49 -3.10
N THR A 40 7.77 -5.71 -1.97
CA THR A 40 7.87 -6.99 -1.30
C THR A 40 6.88 -7.97 -1.91
N GLU A 41 7.01 -9.23 -1.56
CA GLU A 41 6.12 -10.25 -2.07
C GLU A 41 4.80 -10.20 -1.30
N PRO A 42 3.67 -10.04 -1.98
CA PRO A 42 2.39 -9.91 -1.28
C PRO A 42 1.83 -11.25 -0.87
N ILE A 43 0.92 -11.20 0.09
CA ILE A 43 0.14 -12.35 0.47
C ILE A 43 -1.25 -12.20 -0.13
N PRO A 44 -1.71 -13.16 -0.95
CA PRO A 44 -3.04 -13.07 -1.53
C PRO A 44 -4.11 -13.15 -0.45
N TRP A 45 -5.18 -12.41 -0.64
CA TRP A 45 -6.26 -12.34 0.33
C TRP A 45 -7.59 -12.28 -0.39
N GLN A 46 -8.54 -13.09 0.03
CA GLN A 46 -9.87 -13.05 -0.56
C GLN A 46 -10.79 -12.40 0.45
N GLY A 47 -11.11 -11.12 0.24
CA GLY A 47 -11.95 -10.38 1.15
C GLY A 47 -13.37 -10.25 0.65
N LYS A 48 -14.18 -9.52 1.38
CA LYS A 48 -15.57 -9.28 1.00
C LYS A 48 -15.68 -8.53 -0.32
N LEU A 49 -14.70 -7.69 -0.59
CA LEU A 49 -14.72 -6.88 -1.80
C LEU A 49 -14.02 -7.54 -2.97
N GLY A 50 -13.61 -8.80 -2.81
CA GLY A 50 -12.95 -9.54 -3.86
C GLY A 50 -11.49 -9.80 -3.55
N PRO A 51 -10.72 -10.24 -4.54
CA PRO A 51 -9.32 -10.60 -4.31
C PRO A 51 -8.47 -9.36 -4.02
N ALA A 52 -7.54 -9.51 -3.09
CA ALA A 52 -6.66 -8.44 -2.68
C ALA A 52 -5.26 -8.98 -2.47
N LEU A 53 -4.30 -8.07 -2.41
CA LEU A 53 -2.91 -8.40 -2.12
C LEU A 53 -2.48 -7.59 -0.93
N ARG A 54 -1.90 -8.26 0.07
CA ARG A 54 -1.42 -7.59 1.27
C ARG A 54 0.09 -7.57 1.24
N TYR A 55 0.65 -6.37 1.29
CA TYR A 55 2.09 -6.17 1.31
C TYR A 55 2.51 -5.70 2.70
N THR A 56 3.65 -6.18 3.17
CA THR A 56 4.16 -5.79 4.47
C THR A 56 5.48 -5.05 4.28
N HIS A 57 5.57 -3.85 4.84
CA HIS A 57 6.81 -3.08 4.74
C HIS A 57 7.93 -3.83 5.48
N PRO A 58 9.10 -3.96 4.87
CA PRO A 58 10.14 -4.83 5.43
C PRO A 58 10.76 -4.30 6.72
N THR A 59 10.69 -3.01 6.95
CA THR A 59 11.32 -2.41 8.12
C THR A 59 10.31 -2.05 9.20
N THR A 60 9.15 -1.50 8.81
CA THR A 60 8.19 -1.02 9.78
C THR A 60 7.18 -2.07 10.20
N GLY A 61 6.98 -3.12 9.38
CA GLY A 61 5.97 -4.13 9.66
C GLY A 61 4.55 -3.68 9.39
N LYS A 62 4.38 -2.47 8.85
CA LYS A 62 3.05 -1.98 8.50
C LYS A 62 2.61 -2.57 7.17
N THR A 63 1.30 -2.58 6.93
CA THR A 63 0.76 -3.26 5.76
C THR A 63 0.05 -2.31 4.81
N VAL A 64 0.07 -2.67 3.54
CA VAL A 64 -0.66 -1.99 2.48
C VAL A 64 -1.52 -3.04 1.78
N VAL A 65 -2.79 -2.75 1.58
CA VAL A 65 -3.68 -3.68 0.89
C VAL A 65 -4.10 -3.08 -0.44
N VAL A 66 -3.95 -3.87 -1.49
CA VAL A 66 -4.17 -3.45 -2.86
C VAL A 66 -5.25 -4.35 -3.46
N ASP A 67 -6.17 -3.74 -4.22
CA ASP A 67 -7.16 -4.50 -4.97
C ASP A 67 -6.43 -5.26 -6.07
N ALA A 68 -6.54 -6.59 -6.06
CA ALA A 68 -5.80 -7.41 -7.02
C ALA A 68 -6.30 -7.23 -8.44
N THR A 69 -7.53 -6.78 -8.61
CA THR A 69 -8.12 -6.58 -9.93
C THR A 69 -7.71 -5.24 -10.54
N THR A 70 -7.77 -4.18 -9.76
CA THR A 70 -7.53 -2.82 -10.28
C THR A 70 -6.14 -2.32 -10.02
N GLY A 71 -5.45 -2.87 -9.03
CA GLY A 71 -4.14 -2.38 -8.63
C GLY A 71 -4.20 -1.14 -7.74
N GLU A 72 -5.37 -0.78 -7.28
CA GLU A 72 -5.52 0.42 -6.45
C GLU A 72 -5.34 0.08 -4.98
N ILE A 73 -4.67 0.99 -4.27
CA ILE A 73 -4.49 0.86 -2.82
C ILE A 73 -5.79 1.26 -2.16
N PHE A 74 -6.33 0.39 -1.31
CA PHE A 74 -7.55 0.76 -0.61
C PHE A 74 -7.39 0.73 0.92
N HIS A 75 -6.20 0.44 1.41
CA HIS A 75 -5.97 0.47 2.85
C HIS A 75 -4.49 0.53 3.16
N VAL A 76 -4.10 1.36 4.13
CA VAL A 76 -2.77 1.31 4.71
C VAL A 76 -2.96 1.16 6.22
N GLY A 77 -2.26 0.22 6.82
CA GLY A 77 -2.43 -0.09 8.22
C GLY A 77 -1.29 0.39 9.09
N GLY A 78 -1.47 0.28 10.39
CA GLY A 78 -0.39 0.58 11.32
C GLY A 78 0.46 -0.66 11.57
N GLU A 79 1.45 -0.49 12.41
CA GLU A 79 2.34 -1.58 12.76
C GLU A 79 1.54 -2.70 13.42
N GLY A 80 1.77 -3.93 12.97
CA GLY A 80 1.06 -5.08 13.52
C GLY A 80 -0.38 -5.21 13.10
N PHE A 81 -0.84 -4.34 12.19
CA PHE A 81 -2.23 -4.37 11.75
C PHE A 81 -2.52 -5.63 10.96
N ARG A 82 -3.66 -6.22 11.21
CA ARG A 82 -4.15 -7.35 10.45
C ARG A 82 -5.47 -6.98 9.83
N TYR A 83 -5.55 -7.17 8.53
CA TYR A 83 -6.78 -6.90 7.81
C TYR A 83 -7.54 -8.21 7.71
N ASP A 84 -8.55 -8.35 8.57
CA ASP A 84 -9.20 -9.56 8.68
C ASP A 84 -10.58 -9.58 8.25
N HIS A 85 -10.86 -9.61 7.09
CA HIS A 85 -12.18 -9.86 6.60
C HIS A 85 -12.26 -10.13 5.19
#